data_4d9c57c7b332a80441faac645ef46c57
#
_entry.id   4d9c57c7b332a80441faac645ef46c57
#
_cell.length_a   1.000
_cell.length_b   1.000
_cell.length_c   1.000
_cell.angle_alpha   90.00
_cell.angle_beta   90.00
_cell.angle_gamma   90.00
#
_symmetry.space_group_name_H-M   'P 1'
#
loop_
_entity.id
_entity.type
_entity.pdbx_description
1 polymer ?
#
loop_
_entity_poly.entity_id
_entity_poly.type
_entity_poly.pdbx_seq_one_letter_code
_entity_poly.pdbx_strand_id
1 'polypeptide(L)'
;MKHRILILLSAILISLVGTAQDNVAGVILNEKGKPAKKIKMRVKGRMKMLSTSSKGTFELDNVKTGDTLLVYPNRKLVAYVPMSGIPTYTIHLGKNSLRYATNDKTITCMYQEIPEQTYNSNIITYERIRQLDVNNLIDLLRGNIAGLQINYSNGQMKASIRGSSSFALSTE
;
A
#
# COMPACT_ATOMS: atom_id res chain seq x y z
N MET A 1 -21.66 -32.79 39.30
CA MET A 1 -20.31 -32.20 39.15
C MET A 1 -19.64 -32.52 37.79
N LYS A 2 -19.67 -33.77 37.33
CA LYS A 2 -18.99 -34.15 36.08
C LYS A 2 -19.44 -33.37 34.83
N HIS A 3 -20.72 -33.04 34.67
CA HIS A 3 -21.22 -32.26 33.52
C HIS A 3 -20.77 -30.79 33.52
N ARG A 4 -20.58 -30.17 34.72
CA ARG A 4 -20.10 -28.78 34.84
C ARG A 4 -18.62 -28.64 34.47
N ILE A 5 -17.83 -29.67 34.77
CA ILE A 5 -16.40 -29.75 34.39
C ILE A 5 -16.26 -29.93 32.88
N LEU A 6 -17.13 -30.72 32.24
CA LEU A 6 -17.11 -30.96 30.81
C LEU A 6 -17.44 -29.69 30.01
N ILE A 7 -18.40 -28.88 30.50
CA ILE A 7 -18.79 -27.61 29.88
C ILE A 7 -17.67 -26.58 30.03
N LEU A 8 -17.00 -26.51 31.17
CA LEU A 8 -15.84 -25.65 31.39
C LEU A 8 -14.67 -26.04 30.48
N LEU A 9 -14.41 -27.34 30.30
CA LEU A 9 -13.36 -27.82 29.44
C LEU A 9 -13.63 -27.51 27.94
N SER A 10 -14.90 -27.59 27.50
CA SER A 10 -15.28 -27.22 26.13
C SER A 10 -15.19 -25.72 25.88
N ALA A 11 -15.49 -24.88 26.86
CA ALA A 11 -15.36 -23.43 26.75
C ALA A 11 -13.90 -22.98 26.62
N ILE A 12 -12.97 -23.68 27.29
CA ILE A 12 -11.53 -23.40 27.19
C ILE A 12 -10.97 -23.80 25.81
N LEU A 13 -11.48 -24.88 25.18
CA LEU A 13 -11.05 -25.30 23.84
C LEU A 13 -11.45 -24.30 22.75
N ILE A 14 -12.56 -23.59 22.91
CA ILE A 14 -13.08 -22.63 21.92
C ILE A 14 -12.26 -21.32 21.96
N SER A 15 -11.65 -20.96 23.07
CA SER A 15 -10.84 -19.76 23.20
C SER A 15 -9.42 -19.86 22.59
N LEU A 16 -9.02 -21.05 22.13
CA LEU A 16 -7.73 -21.31 21.45
C LEU A 16 -7.80 -21.17 19.93
N VAL A 17 -8.92 -20.73 19.36
CA VAL A 17 -8.95 -20.26 17.97
C VAL A 17 -8.32 -18.87 17.94
N GLY A 18 -7.01 -18.80 18.20
CA GLY A 18 -6.21 -17.62 17.92
C GLY A 18 -6.39 -17.29 16.45
N THR A 19 -6.81 -16.09 16.14
CA THR A 19 -6.73 -15.55 14.78
C THR A 19 -5.28 -15.70 14.37
N ALA A 20 -5.01 -16.67 13.50
CA ALA A 20 -3.70 -16.78 12.86
C ALA A 20 -3.48 -15.43 12.18
N GLN A 21 -2.61 -14.63 12.76
CA GLN A 21 -2.19 -13.37 12.17
C GLN A 21 -1.40 -13.80 10.93
N ASP A 22 -1.93 -13.53 9.74
CA ASP A 22 -1.28 -13.91 8.48
C ASP A 22 -0.03 -13.03 8.28
N ASN A 23 1.02 -13.40 9.01
CA ASN A 23 2.33 -12.78 8.87
C ASN A 23 3.05 -13.47 7.72
N VAL A 24 3.48 -12.69 6.77
CA VAL A 24 4.24 -13.15 5.61
C VAL A 24 5.68 -12.68 5.77
N ALA A 25 6.61 -13.61 5.71
CA ALA A 25 8.04 -13.32 5.71
C ALA A 25 8.66 -13.64 4.35
N GLY A 26 9.86 -13.12 4.10
CA GLY A 26 10.56 -13.50 2.87
C GLY A 26 11.94 -12.92 2.75
N VAL A 27 12.58 -13.29 1.64
CA VAL A 27 13.87 -12.78 1.24
C VAL A 27 13.81 -12.29 -0.21
N ILE A 28 14.47 -11.17 -0.48
CA ILE A 28 14.67 -10.67 -1.83
C ILE A 28 16.12 -10.85 -2.21
N LEU A 29 16.35 -11.50 -3.34
CA LEU A 29 17.65 -11.75 -3.93
C LEU A 29 17.80 -10.96 -5.23
N ASN A 30 18.99 -10.51 -5.53
CA ASN A 30 19.32 -9.86 -6.81
C ASN A 30 19.56 -10.90 -7.92
N GLU A 31 19.86 -10.44 -9.14
CA GLU A 31 20.16 -11.30 -10.31
C GLU A 31 21.27 -12.32 -10.06
N LYS A 32 22.22 -12.01 -9.19
CA LYS A 32 23.35 -12.88 -8.83
C LYS A 32 23.03 -13.82 -7.65
N GLY A 33 21.76 -13.89 -7.22
CA GLY A 33 21.36 -14.70 -6.06
C GLY A 33 21.82 -14.15 -4.71
N LYS A 34 22.36 -12.94 -4.65
CA LYS A 34 22.79 -12.31 -3.39
C LYS A 34 21.65 -11.52 -2.76
N PRO A 35 21.62 -11.37 -1.41
CA PRO A 35 20.61 -10.57 -0.72
C PRO A 35 20.48 -9.14 -1.27
N ALA A 36 19.28 -8.74 -1.65
CA ALA A 36 18.99 -7.41 -2.13
C ALA A 36 18.58 -6.50 -0.96
N LYS A 37 19.45 -5.57 -0.62
CA LYS A 37 19.31 -4.65 0.52
C LYS A 37 18.48 -3.42 0.13
N LYS A 38 17.75 -2.85 1.09
CA LYS A 38 17.03 -1.57 0.94
C LYS A 38 16.03 -1.54 -0.21
N ILE A 39 15.54 -2.69 -0.65
CA ILE A 39 14.43 -2.77 -1.61
C ILE A 39 13.17 -2.31 -0.91
N LYS A 40 12.55 -1.27 -1.45
CA LYS A 40 11.30 -0.73 -0.91
C LYS A 40 10.12 -1.58 -1.33
N MET A 41 9.14 -1.72 -0.45
CA MET A 41 7.91 -2.45 -0.71
C MET A 41 6.76 -1.94 0.15
N ARG A 42 5.53 -2.15 -0.30
CA ARG A 42 4.32 -1.91 0.49
C ARG A 42 3.18 -2.80 0.03
N VAL A 43 2.26 -3.11 0.90
CA VAL A 43 1.00 -3.75 0.49
C VAL A 43 0.11 -2.69 -0.17
N LYS A 44 -0.48 -3.02 -1.31
CA LYS A 44 -1.39 -2.11 -2.05
C LYS A 44 -2.53 -1.67 -1.13
N GLY A 45 -2.84 -0.38 -1.14
CA GLY A 45 -3.85 0.20 -0.25
C GLY A 45 -3.37 0.52 1.16
N ARG A 46 -2.14 0.17 1.55
CA ARG A 46 -1.55 0.55 2.84
C ARG A 46 -0.52 1.66 2.67
N MET A 47 -0.42 2.54 3.65
CA MET A 47 0.55 3.66 3.60
C MET A 47 1.96 3.24 4.03
N LYS A 48 2.07 2.23 4.89
CA LYS A 48 3.36 1.81 5.47
C LYS A 48 4.29 1.29 4.39
N MET A 49 5.40 1.99 4.17
CA MET A 49 6.50 1.56 3.30
C MET A 49 7.51 0.77 4.15
N LEU A 50 7.90 -0.39 3.66
CA LEU A 50 8.91 -1.25 4.25
C LEU A 50 10.15 -1.30 3.37
N SER A 51 11.27 -1.75 3.93
CA SER A 51 12.52 -1.97 3.19
C SER A 51 13.16 -3.26 3.64
N THR A 52 13.78 -3.99 2.70
CA THR A 52 14.55 -5.18 3.07
C THR A 52 15.74 -4.84 3.96
N SER A 53 16.04 -5.74 4.86
CA SER A 53 17.20 -5.70 5.76
C SER A 53 18.54 -5.83 5.00
N SER A 54 19.64 -5.79 5.74
CA SER A 54 20.98 -6.07 5.19
C SER A 54 21.12 -7.50 4.65
N LYS A 55 20.31 -8.43 5.14
CA LYS A 55 20.24 -9.83 4.69
C LYS A 55 19.19 -10.03 3.59
N GLY A 56 18.57 -8.97 3.08
CA GLY A 56 17.51 -9.04 2.08
C GLY A 56 16.16 -9.52 2.61
N THR A 57 16.00 -9.71 3.92
CA THR A 57 14.78 -10.22 4.53
C THR A 57 13.73 -9.11 4.70
N PHE A 58 12.46 -9.50 4.71
CA PHE A 58 11.32 -8.65 5.01
C PHE A 58 10.25 -9.43 5.79
N GLU A 59 9.41 -8.70 6.51
CA GLU A 59 8.25 -9.21 7.23
C GLU A 59 7.06 -8.28 6.99
N LEU A 60 5.90 -8.86 6.77
CA LEU A 60 4.64 -8.18 6.49
C LEU A 60 3.58 -8.69 7.46
N ASP A 61 2.97 -7.79 8.20
CA ASP A 61 1.93 -8.11 9.16
C ASP A 61 0.54 -8.02 8.51
N ASN A 62 -0.38 -8.91 8.91
CA ASN A 62 -1.79 -8.89 8.52
C ASN A 62 -2.02 -8.92 6.99
N VAL A 63 -1.23 -9.68 6.25
CA VAL A 63 -1.39 -9.86 4.80
C VAL A 63 -2.38 -10.98 4.54
N LYS A 64 -3.39 -10.71 3.71
CA LYS A 64 -4.42 -11.68 3.34
C LYS A 64 -4.14 -12.26 1.95
N THR A 65 -4.64 -13.46 1.72
CA THR A 65 -4.71 -14.03 0.36
C THR A 65 -5.51 -13.09 -0.54
N GLY A 66 -4.94 -12.76 -1.71
CA GLY A 66 -5.51 -11.78 -2.64
C GLY A 66 -4.98 -10.36 -2.47
N ASP A 67 -4.29 -10.03 -1.38
CA ASP A 67 -3.54 -8.78 -1.28
C ASP A 67 -2.47 -8.71 -2.37
N THR A 68 -2.00 -7.52 -2.70
CA THR A 68 -0.92 -7.32 -3.66
C THR A 68 0.25 -6.60 -2.99
N LEU A 69 1.42 -7.20 -3.03
CA LEU A 69 2.65 -6.57 -2.60
C LEU A 69 3.27 -5.79 -3.77
N LEU A 70 3.49 -4.50 -3.57
CA LEU A 70 4.22 -3.63 -4.49
C LEU A 70 5.70 -3.68 -4.13
N VAL A 71 6.54 -4.14 -5.04
CA VAL A 71 8.00 -4.22 -4.87
C VAL A 71 8.65 -3.20 -5.80
N TYR A 72 9.49 -2.33 -5.26
CA TYR A 72 10.14 -1.24 -5.97
C TYR A 72 11.63 -1.56 -6.13
N PRO A 73 12.08 -2.17 -7.23
CA PRO A 73 13.50 -2.47 -7.45
C PRO A 73 14.34 -1.20 -7.54
N ASN A 74 13.73 -0.11 -7.99
CA ASN A 74 14.31 1.24 -8.02
C ASN A 74 13.19 2.31 -7.92
N ARG A 75 13.54 3.58 -8.12
CA ARG A 75 12.60 4.71 -8.00
C ARG A 75 11.60 4.82 -9.16
N LYS A 76 11.87 4.19 -10.29
CA LYS A 76 11.08 4.31 -11.53
C LYS A 76 10.22 3.10 -11.83
N LEU A 77 10.50 1.95 -11.20
CA LEU A 77 9.87 0.68 -11.50
C LEU A 77 9.14 0.11 -10.29
N VAL A 78 8.04 -0.56 -10.56
CA VAL A 78 7.26 -1.33 -9.58
C VAL A 78 6.85 -2.67 -10.16
N ALA A 79 6.86 -3.72 -9.34
CA ALA A 79 6.25 -4.99 -9.65
C ALA A 79 5.08 -5.26 -8.69
N TYR A 80 4.04 -5.86 -9.21
CA TYR A 80 2.85 -6.28 -8.47
C TYR A 80 2.93 -7.77 -8.19
N VAL A 81 3.11 -8.15 -6.94
CA VAL A 81 3.24 -9.54 -6.49
C VAL A 81 1.94 -9.94 -5.80
N PRO A 82 1.08 -10.76 -6.42
CA PRO A 82 -0.12 -11.25 -5.76
C PRO A 82 0.25 -12.17 -4.60
N MET A 83 -0.37 -11.94 -3.45
CA MET A 83 -0.17 -12.75 -2.25
C MET A 83 -1.12 -13.94 -2.29
N SER A 84 -0.56 -15.14 -2.36
CA SER A 84 -1.30 -16.40 -2.55
C SER A 84 -1.50 -17.21 -1.26
N GLY A 85 -1.37 -16.56 -0.09
CA GLY A 85 -1.53 -17.24 1.20
C GLY A 85 -0.32 -18.10 1.62
N ILE A 86 0.81 -17.97 0.92
CA ILE A 86 2.05 -18.65 1.30
C ILE A 86 2.71 -17.85 2.44
N PRO A 87 3.16 -18.49 3.53
CA PRO A 87 3.75 -17.79 4.65
C PRO A 87 5.15 -17.24 4.36
N THR A 88 5.84 -17.81 3.36
CA THR A 88 7.23 -17.43 3.05
C THR A 88 7.45 -17.24 1.56
N TYR A 89 8.08 -16.12 1.20
CA TYR A 89 8.41 -15.76 -0.19
C TYR A 89 9.91 -15.66 -0.41
N THR A 90 10.41 -16.30 -1.46
CA THR A 90 11.76 -16.05 -2.00
C THR A 90 11.59 -15.36 -3.35
N ILE A 91 11.94 -14.07 -3.39
CA ILE A 91 11.76 -13.22 -4.57
C ILE A 91 13.13 -12.97 -5.21
N HIS A 92 13.25 -13.27 -6.50
CA HIS A 92 14.44 -13.00 -7.29
C HIS A 92 14.20 -11.80 -8.19
N LEU A 93 14.97 -10.73 -8.01
CA LEU A 93 14.95 -9.56 -8.91
C LEU A 93 15.78 -9.87 -10.15
N GLY A 94 15.20 -9.72 -11.31
CA GLY A 94 15.87 -9.71 -12.60
C GLY A 94 15.92 -8.31 -13.20
N LYS A 95 16.43 -8.19 -14.43
CA LYS A 95 16.58 -6.91 -15.13
C LYS A 95 15.22 -6.24 -15.43
N ASN A 96 14.26 -6.99 -15.95
CA ASN A 96 12.96 -6.46 -16.40
C ASN A 96 11.76 -7.04 -15.65
N SER A 97 12.00 -7.97 -14.74
CA SER A 97 10.96 -8.67 -13.97
C SER A 97 11.51 -9.19 -12.66
N LEU A 98 10.63 -9.52 -11.73
CA LEU A 98 10.94 -10.37 -10.60
C LEU A 98 10.27 -11.73 -10.76
N ARG A 99 10.81 -12.73 -10.09
CA ARG A 99 10.27 -14.10 -10.03
C ARG A 99 10.18 -14.58 -8.61
N TYR A 100 9.14 -15.32 -8.29
CA TYR A 100 9.02 -16.03 -7.00
C TYR A 100 8.36 -17.39 -7.22
N ALA A 101 8.71 -18.35 -6.37
CA ALA A 101 8.13 -19.67 -6.40
C ALA A 101 6.89 -19.74 -5.50
N THR A 102 5.86 -20.42 -5.97
CA THR A 102 4.76 -20.95 -5.16
C THR A 102 4.95 -22.47 -5.02
N ASN A 103 4.05 -23.12 -4.28
CA ASN A 103 4.14 -24.59 -4.08
C ASN A 103 4.17 -25.36 -5.42
N ASP A 104 3.48 -24.84 -6.45
CA ASP A 104 3.24 -25.56 -7.70
C ASP A 104 3.95 -24.94 -8.92
N LYS A 105 4.36 -23.68 -8.85
CA LYS A 105 4.89 -22.97 -10.02
C LYS A 105 5.75 -21.75 -9.66
N THR A 106 6.59 -21.37 -10.62
CA THR A 106 7.30 -20.09 -10.58
C THR A 106 6.45 -19.02 -11.27
N ILE A 107 6.21 -17.92 -10.59
CA ILE A 107 5.47 -16.77 -11.09
C ILE A 107 6.46 -15.66 -11.46
N THR A 108 6.27 -15.08 -12.63
CA THR A 108 7.05 -13.93 -13.13
C THR A 108 6.15 -12.69 -13.16
N CYS A 109 6.59 -11.63 -12.48
CA CYS A 109 5.94 -10.32 -12.48
C CYS A 109 6.83 -9.33 -13.23
N MET A 110 6.34 -8.80 -14.34
CA MET A 110 7.04 -7.76 -15.11
C MET A 110 7.07 -6.45 -14.33
N TYR A 111 8.15 -5.69 -14.46
CA TYR A 111 8.19 -4.34 -13.94
C TYR A 111 7.34 -3.42 -14.79
N GLN A 112 6.63 -2.54 -14.13
CA GLN A 112 5.89 -1.43 -14.73
C GLN A 112 6.59 -0.13 -14.35
N GLU A 113 6.64 0.80 -15.28
CA GLU A 113 7.09 2.14 -14.94
C GLU A 113 6.09 2.77 -13.99
N ILE A 114 6.60 3.34 -12.92
CA ILE A 114 5.81 4.21 -12.08
C ILE A 114 5.58 5.45 -12.92
N PRO A 115 4.33 5.78 -13.27
CA PRO A 115 4.08 7.04 -13.95
C PRO A 115 4.85 8.11 -13.17
N GLU A 116 5.68 8.89 -13.85
CA GLU A 116 6.22 10.08 -13.23
C GLU A 116 5.00 10.85 -12.76
N GLN A 117 4.63 10.63 -11.52
CA GLN A 117 3.84 11.59 -10.81
C GLN A 117 4.78 12.80 -10.79
N THR A 118 4.62 13.63 -11.81
CA THR A 118 4.97 15.02 -11.66
C THR A 118 4.43 15.33 -10.29
N TYR A 119 5.32 15.58 -9.34
CA TYR A 119 4.94 16.08 -8.01
C TYR A 119 4.38 17.48 -8.20
N ASN A 120 3.36 17.57 -9.01
CA ASN A 120 2.45 18.68 -8.99
C ASN A 120 1.73 18.48 -7.67
N SER A 121 2.11 19.28 -6.70
CA SER A 121 1.42 19.43 -5.40
C SER A 121 -0.09 19.64 -5.55
N ASN A 122 -0.59 19.68 -6.76
CA ASN A 122 -1.96 19.96 -7.17
C ASN A 122 -2.73 18.71 -7.63
N ILE A 123 -2.14 17.50 -7.59
CA ILE A 123 -2.86 16.27 -7.91
C ILE A 123 -3.27 15.56 -6.62
N ILE A 124 -4.56 15.44 -6.41
CA ILE A 124 -5.12 14.64 -5.32
C ILE A 124 -5.54 13.30 -5.91
N THR A 125 -4.85 12.23 -5.51
CA THR A 125 -5.18 10.87 -5.99
C THR A 125 -6.44 10.34 -5.33
N TYR A 126 -7.16 9.44 -6.00
CA TYR A 126 -8.32 8.76 -5.45
C TYR A 126 -8.02 8.08 -4.10
N GLU A 127 -6.85 7.47 -3.96
CA GLU A 127 -6.42 6.84 -2.70
C GLU A 127 -6.28 7.88 -1.59
N ARG A 128 -5.81 9.09 -1.91
CA ARG A 128 -5.72 10.20 -0.97
C ARG A 128 -7.11 10.71 -0.59
N ILE A 129 -8.04 10.81 -1.55
CA ILE A 129 -9.43 11.21 -1.30
C ILE A 129 -10.10 10.27 -0.30
N ARG A 130 -9.94 8.95 -0.45
CA ARG A 130 -10.51 7.96 0.46
C ARG A 130 -9.93 7.97 1.88
N GLN A 131 -8.73 8.50 2.04
CA GLN A 131 -8.05 8.61 3.36
C GLN A 131 -8.42 9.89 4.10
N LEU A 132 -8.88 10.89 3.36
CA LEU A 132 -9.33 12.13 3.93
C LEU A 132 -10.83 11.97 4.20
N ASP A 133 -11.20 11.94 5.47
CA ASP A 133 -12.60 11.92 5.90
C ASP A 133 -13.20 13.32 5.69
N VAL A 134 -13.31 13.72 4.41
CA VAL A 134 -13.81 15.04 3.99
C VAL A 134 -15.16 14.88 3.32
N ASN A 135 -16.13 15.65 3.81
CA ASN A 135 -17.51 15.58 3.36
C ASN A 135 -17.82 16.46 2.14
N ASN A 136 -16.85 17.28 1.72
CA ASN A 136 -17.04 18.15 0.54
C ASN A 136 -15.73 18.42 -0.21
N LEU A 137 -15.87 18.79 -1.47
CA LEU A 137 -14.77 19.09 -2.39
C LEU A 137 -13.90 20.25 -1.90
N ILE A 138 -14.49 21.25 -1.27
CA ILE A 138 -13.80 22.47 -0.85
C ILE A 138 -12.77 22.15 0.24
N ASP A 139 -13.17 21.37 1.23
CA ASP A 139 -12.27 20.96 2.33
C ASP A 139 -11.16 20.05 1.82
N LEU A 140 -11.49 19.18 0.85
CA LEU A 140 -10.50 18.37 0.16
C LEU A 140 -9.44 19.24 -0.54
N LEU A 141 -9.86 20.25 -1.28
CA LEU A 141 -8.96 21.12 -2.04
C LEU A 141 -8.13 22.03 -1.13
N ARG A 142 -8.75 22.64 -0.12
CA ARG A 142 -8.10 23.61 0.78
C ARG A 142 -6.90 23.04 1.51
N GLY A 143 -6.95 21.79 1.94
CA GLY A 143 -5.86 21.15 2.68
C GLY A 143 -4.79 20.49 1.82
N ASN A 144 -5.04 20.27 0.52
CA ASN A 144 -4.21 19.41 -0.32
C ASN A 144 -3.59 20.10 -1.54
N ILE A 145 -3.99 21.34 -1.84
CA ILE A 145 -3.39 22.13 -2.93
C ILE A 145 -2.60 23.27 -2.33
N ALA A 146 -1.29 23.26 -2.56
CA ALA A 146 -0.41 24.28 -2.06
C ALA A 146 -0.73 25.65 -2.71
N GLY A 147 -0.89 26.67 -1.87
CA GLY A 147 -1.18 28.04 -2.33
C GLY A 147 -2.62 28.29 -2.76
N LEU A 148 -3.54 27.31 -2.64
CA LEU A 148 -4.94 27.50 -2.92
C LEU A 148 -5.60 28.34 -1.80
N GLN A 149 -6.21 29.45 -2.19
CA GLN A 149 -7.04 30.29 -1.34
C GLN A 149 -8.48 30.25 -1.85
N ILE A 150 -9.42 29.96 -0.96
CA ILE A 150 -10.85 29.92 -1.27
C ILE A 150 -11.53 31.01 -0.44
N ASN A 151 -12.08 32.00 -1.09
CA ASN A 151 -12.79 33.12 -0.49
C ASN A 151 -14.23 33.11 -0.92
N TYR A 152 -15.14 33.49 0.00
CA TYR A 152 -16.56 33.70 -0.29
C TYR A 152 -16.84 35.19 -0.28
N SER A 153 -17.39 35.67 -1.37
CA SER A 153 -17.85 37.08 -1.49
C SER A 153 -19.17 37.14 -2.24
N ASN A 154 -20.15 37.79 -1.64
CA ASN A 154 -21.49 37.96 -2.22
C ASN A 154 -22.18 36.67 -2.66
N GLY A 155 -22.04 35.58 -1.88
CA GLY A 155 -22.62 34.29 -2.22
C GLY A 155 -21.86 33.50 -3.32
N GLN A 156 -20.80 34.07 -3.87
CA GLN A 156 -19.95 33.42 -4.87
C GLN A 156 -18.66 32.94 -4.25
N MET A 157 -18.25 31.75 -4.64
CA MET A 157 -16.96 31.16 -4.26
C MET A 157 -15.90 31.55 -5.29
N LYS A 158 -14.80 32.14 -4.80
CA LYS A 158 -13.61 32.43 -5.62
C LYS A 158 -12.46 31.60 -5.13
N ALA A 159 -11.87 30.80 -6.02
CA ALA A 159 -10.66 30.04 -5.77
C ALA A 159 -9.49 30.70 -6.51
N SER A 160 -8.38 30.94 -5.83
CA SER A 160 -7.15 31.47 -6.41
C SER A 160 -5.95 30.67 -5.94
N ILE A 161 -4.97 30.46 -6.82
CA ILE A 161 -3.68 29.84 -6.49
C ILE A 161 -2.63 30.93 -6.51
N ARG A 162 -1.82 31.01 -5.47
CA ARG A 162 -0.77 32.00 -5.34
C ARG A 162 0.19 31.91 -6.54
N GLY A 163 0.22 32.96 -7.38
CA GLY A 163 1.09 33.05 -8.57
C GLY A 163 0.41 32.73 -9.91
N SER A 164 -0.88 32.43 -9.94
CA SER A 164 -1.67 32.29 -11.18
C SER A 164 -2.93 33.17 -11.15
N SER A 165 -3.40 33.56 -12.34
CA SER A 165 -4.63 34.31 -12.51
C SER A 165 -5.84 33.60 -11.91
N SER A 166 -6.75 34.35 -11.29
CA SER A 166 -7.95 33.86 -10.62
C SER A 166 -8.94 33.20 -11.57
N PHE A 167 -9.41 32.00 -11.18
CA PHE A 167 -10.59 31.36 -11.78
C PHE A 167 -11.85 31.81 -11.05
N ALA A 168 -12.81 32.33 -11.76
CA ALA A 168 -14.18 32.57 -11.26
C ALA A 168 -15.08 31.42 -11.76
N LEU A 169 -15.66 30.66 -10.85
CA LEU A 169 -16.76 29.75 -11.15
C LEU A 169 -18.06 30.48 -10.87
N SER A 170 -18.79 30.81 -11.91
CA SER A 170 -20.20 31.21 -11.81
C SER A 170 -21.05 29.95 -11.77
N THR A 171 -21.78 29.74 -10.69
CA THR A 171 -22.90 28.80 -10.65
C THR A 171 -24.14 29.49 -11.19
N GLU A 172 -24.63 29.07 -12.35
CA GLU A 172 -26.02 29.23 -12.75
C GLU A 172 -26.91 28.23 -12.03
#